data_6af120aa466c8782123a4a0345e7d47e
#
_entry.id   6af120aa466c8782123a4a0345e7d47e
#
_cell.length_a   1.000
_cell.length_b   1.000
_cell.length_c   1.000
_cell.angle_alpha   90.00
_cell.angle_beta   90.00
_cell.angle_gamma   90.00
#
_symmetry.space_group_name_H-M   'P 1'
#
loop_
_entity.id
_entity.type
_entity.pdbx_description
1 polymer ?
#
loop_
_entity_poly.entity_id
_entity_poly.type
_entity_poly.pdbx_seq_one_letter_code
_entity_poly.pdbx_strand_id
1 'polypeptide(L)'
;MCGGSQILILMKHYTGRSKGDDCMKFTIVGKNIDVTPGLKAAVEEKIGKLEKYFTSDTDANVTLSVDKDRHKIEVTIPVKGKIIRAEQVSNDMYVSVDLVEEVIERQLKKYRSKIVDKQQAEVSNFKKEYLEADYTDEETIRIERIKKFDPKPMYAEDACVQMELLGHNFFVFVNAETDMVNVVYKRKGNTYGLIEPEV
;
A
#
# COMPACT_ATOMS: atom_id res chain seq x y z
N MET A 1 -26.28 15.72 -29.44
CA MET A 1 -26.56 14.41 -28.83
C MET A 1 -25.21 13.78 -28.51
N CYS A 2 -24.70 14.01 -27.31
CA CYS A 2 -23.44 13.44 -26.87
C CYS A 2 -23.75 12.22 -25.98
N GLY A 3 -23.55 11.04 -26.56
CA GLY A 3 -23.65 9.78 -25.83
C GLY A 3 -22.41 9.56 -24.98
N GLY A 4 -22.48 9.88 -23.71
CA GLY A 4 -21.47 9.48 -22.75
C GLY A 4 -21.59 7.98 -22.45
N SER A 5 -20.66 7.18 -22.98
CA SER A 5 -20.51 5.78 -22.58
C SER A 5 -20.00 5.74 -21.14
N GLN A 6 -20.93 5.57 -20.20
CA GLN A 6 -20.58 5.15 -18.85
C GLN A 6 -20.04 3.72 -18.95
N ILE A 7 -18.72 3.58 -18.79
CA ILE A 7 -18.09 2.27 -18.55
C ILE A 7 -18.54 1.82 -17.17
N LEU A 8 -19.57 0.96 -17.15
CA LEU A 8 -20.05 0.30 -15.95
C LEU A 8 -18.96 -0.70 -15.51
N ILE A 9 -18.10 -0.29 -14.57
CA ILE A 9 -17.10 -1.19 -13.97
C ILE A 9 -17.87 -2.18 -13.10
N LEU A 10 -18.11 -3.37 -13.62
CA LEU A 10 -18.69 -4.47 -12.86
C LEU A 10 -17.67 -4.92 -11.80
N MET A 11 -17.80 -4.40 -10.59
CA MET A 11 -17.04 -4.89 -9.43
C MET A 11 -17.76 -6.09 -8.85
N LYS A 12 -17.23 -7.30 -9.06
CA LYS A 12 -17.70 -8.50 -8.37
C LYS A 12 -16.89 -8.64 -7.08
N HIS A 13 -17.56 -8.54 -5.92
CA HIS A 13 -16.95 -8.75 -4.61
C HIS A 13 -17.11 -10.24 -4.22
N TYR A 14 -16.00 -10.85 -3.85
CA TYR A 14 -15.99 -12.20 -3.29
C TYR A 14 -15.41 -12.13 -1.88
N THR A 15 -16.23 -12.55 -0.89
CA THR A 15 -15.77 -12.75 0.49
C THR A 15 -15.58 -14.25 0.72
N GLY A 16 -14.39 -14.67 1.12
CA GLY A 16 -14.05 -16.05 1.41
C GLY A 16 -13.41 -16.17 2.79
N ARG A 17 -13.73 -17.25 3.49
CA ARG A 17 -13.05 -17.68 4.71
C ARG A 17 -12.21 -18.88 4.35
N SER A 18 -10.93 -18.90 4.65
CA SER A 18 -10.09 -20.08 4.47
C SER A 18 -10.54 -21.21 5.41
N LYS A 19 -10.24 -22.46 5.04
CA LYS A 19 -10.66 -23.64 5.81
C LYS A 19 -9.71 -23.87 6.98
N GLY A 20 -10.18 -23.59 8.21
CA GLY A 20 -9.45 -23.79 9.45
C GLY A 20 -9.67 -22.61 10.40
N ASP A 21 -9.10 -22.62 11.60
CA ASP A 21 -9.10 -21.50 12.56
C ASP A 21 -8.24 -20.33 12.07
N ASP A 22 -8.41 -19.94 10.79
CA ASP A 22 -7.56 -18.98 10.09
C ASP A 22 -7.89 -17.55 10.49
N CYS A 23 -6.89 -16.80 10.92
CA CYS A 23 -7.02 -15.41 11.34
C CYS A 23 -7.14 -14.42 10.15
N MET A 24 -7.10 -14.88 8.87
CA MET A 24 -7.09 -13.98 7.71
C MET A 24 -8.37 -14.11 6.90
N LYS A 25 -9.06 -12.98 6.70
CA LYS A 25 -10.25 -12.88 5.85
C LYS A 25 -9.88 -12.17 4.55
N PHE A 26 -10.34 -12.71 3.42
CA PHE A 26 -10.04 -12.17 2.10
C PHE A 26 -11.25 -11.47 1.49
N THR A 27 -11.04 -10.24 1.01
CA THR A 27 -11.94 -9.55 0.10
C THR A 27 -11.23 -9.39 -1.24
N ILE A 28 -11.67 -10.16 -2.25
CA ILE A 28 -11.03 -10.18 -3.57
C ILE A 28 -11.94 -9.51 -4.58
N VAL A 29 -11.42 -8.50 -5.28
CA VAL A 29 -12.14 -7.70 -6.28
C VAL A 29 -11.42 -7.76 -7.61
N GLY A 30 -12.13 -8.05 -8.70
CA GLY A 30 -11.62 -7.99 -10.07
C GLY A 30 -12.01 -6.69 -10.77
N LYS A 31 -11.05 -6.03 -11.42
CA LYS A 31 -11.24 -4.88 -12.31
C LYS A 31 -10.82 -5.28 -13.72
N ASN A 32 -11.75 -5.30 -14.65
CA ASN A 32 -11.55 -5.78 -16.04
C ASN A 32 -11.07 -7.24 -16.11
N ILE A 33 -11.37 -8.04 -15.09
CA ILE A 33 -11.07 -9.48 -15.03
C ILE A 33 -12.11 -10.16 -14.16
N ASP A 34 -12.56 -11.35 -14.56
CA ASP A 34 -13.38 -12.21 -13.71
C ASP A 34 -12.49 -12.97 -12.72
N VAL A 35 -12.84 -12.89 -11.44
CA VAL A 35 -12.17 -13.67 -10.39
C VAL A 35 -12.64 -15.12 -10.47
N THR A 36 -11.87 -15.94 -11.16
CA THR A 36 -12.16 -17.37 -11.28
C THR A 36 -11.91 -18.10 -9.96
N PRO A 37 -12.54 -19.28 -9.73
CA PRO A 37 -12.25 -20.09 -8.54
C PRO A 37 -10.76 -20.45 -8.40
N GLY A 38 -10.06 -20.66 -9.52
CA GLY A 38 -8.61 -20.93 -9.54
C GLY A 38 -7.80 -19.73 -9.07
N LEU A 39 -8.10 -18.52 -9.56
CA LEU A 39 -7.42 -17.29 -9.11
C LEU A 39 -7.70 -17.01 -7.63
N LYS A 40 -8.96 -17.22 -7.19
CA LYS A 40 -9.30 -17.08 -5.78
C LYS A 40 -8.48 -18.03 -4.92
N ALA A 41 -8.44 -19.32 -5.27
CA ALA A 41 -7.68 -20.32 -4.54
C ALA A 41 -6.17 -19.99 -4.51
N ALA A 42 -5.60 -19.51 -5.62
CA ALA A 42 -4.20 -19.11 -5.68
C ALA A 42 -3.90 -17.93 -4.75
N VAL A 43 -4.76 -16.91 -4.72
CA VAL A 43 -4.62 -15.76 -3.81
C VAL A 43 -4.72 -16.22 -2.36
N GLU A 44 -5.74 -17.01 -2.01
CA GLU A 44 -5.95 -17.52 -0.64
C GLU A 44 -4.79 -18.42 -0.18
N GLU A 45 -4.26 -19.28 -1.07
CA GLU A 45 -3.11 -20.14 -0.75
C GLU A 45 -1.83 -19.33 -0.52
N LYS A 46 -1.52 -18.39 -1.42
CA LYS A 46 -0.25 -17.66 -1.38
C LYS A 46 -0.25 -16.58 -0.31
N ILE A 47 -1.24 -15.70 -0.32
CA ILE A 47 -1.33 -14.61 0.66
C ILE A 47 -1.69 -15.15 2.05
N GLY A 48 -2.45 -16.25 2.14
CA GLY A 48 -2.75 -16.94 3.40
C GLY A 48 -1.51 -17.39 4.19
N LYS A 49 -0.40 -17.71 3.51
CA LYS A 49 0.88 -18.02 4.18
C LYS A 49 1.39 -16.90 5.08
N LEU A 50 0.97 -15.65 4.81
CA LEU A 50 1.35 -14.50 5.61
C LEU A 50 0.64 -14.45 6.97
N GLU A 51 -0.41 -15.26 7.17
CA GLU A 51 -1.12 -15.39 8.44
C GLU A 51 -0.19 -15.76 9.61
N LYS A 52 0.87 -16.53 9.33
CA LYS A 52 1.90 -16.86 10.33
C LYS A 52 2.52 -15.64 11.03
N TYR A 53 2.42 -14.46 10.43
CA TYR A 53 2.95 -13.21 11.01
C TYR A 53 1.96 -12.51 11.94
N PHE A 54 0.68 -12.85 11.91
CA PHE A 54 -0.38 -12.16 12.64
C PHE A 54 -0.93 -13.02 13.79
N THR A 55 -1.35 -12.37 14.88
CA THR A 55 -1.92 -13.02 16.08
C THR A 55 -3.41 -12.81 16.23
N SER A 56 -4.02 -11.96 15.40
CA SER A 56 -5.43 -11.60 15.46
C SER A 56 -6.05 -11.66 14.07
N ASP A 57 -7.37 -11.74 14.02
CA ASP A 57 -8.14 -11.65 12.78
C ASP A 57 -7.65 -10.45 11.96
N THR A 58 -7.27 -10.74 10.72
CA THR A 58 -6.69 -9.76 9.82
C THR A 58 -7.45 -9.81 8.49
N ASP A 59 -7.86 -8.63 7.99
CA ASP A 59 -8.53 -8.51 6.70
C ASP A 59 -7.49 -8.23 5.59
N ALA A 60 -7.53 -9.01 4.52
CA ALA A 60 -6.72 -8.79 3.33
C ALA A 60 -7.62 -8.36 2.17
N ASN A 61 -7.44 -7.14 1.71
CA ASN A 61 -8.13 -6.61 0.54
C ASN A 61 -7.25 -6.79 -0.69
N VAL A 62 -7.70 -7.57 -1.65
CA VAL A 62 -6.97 -7.90 -2.88
C VAL A 62 -7.72 -7.36 -4.09
N THR A 63 -7.07 -6.56 -4.90
CA THR A 63 -7.60 -6.08 -6.17
C THR A 63 -6.77 -6.65 -7.31
N LEU A 64 -7.44 -7.42 -8.18
CA LEU A 64 -6.87 -7.94 -9.42
C LEU A 64 -7.33 -7.07 -10.57
N SER A 65 -6.44 -6.65 -11.43
CA SER A 65 -6.79 -5.84 -12.61
C SER A 65 -5.99 -6.25 -13.83
N VAL A 66 -6.62 -6.17 -15.00
CA VAL A 66 -5.96 -6.43 -16.29
C VAL A 66 -6.16 -5.22 -17.19
N ASP A 67 -5.05 -4.73 -17.74
CA ASP A 67 -5.02 -3.70 -18.77
C ASP A 67 -4.12 -4.18 -19.90
N LYS A 68 -4.74 -4.64 -21.00
CA LYS A 68 -4.07 -5.33 -22.11
C LYS A 68 -3.28 -6.55 -21.61
N ASP A 69 -1.96 -6.54 -21.78
CA ASP A 69 -1.07 -7.62 -21.36
C ASP A 69 -0.48 -7.41 -19.94
N ARG A 70 -1.01 -6.44 -19.20
CA ARG A 70 -0.53 -6.11 -17.86
C ARG A 70 -1.49 -6.64 -16.82
N HIS A 71 -1.08 -7.68 -16.14
CA HIS A 71 -1.79 -8.28 -15.00
C HIS A 71 -1.26 -7.67 -13.72
N LYS A 72 -2.10 -6.91 -13.04
CA LYS A 72 -1.75 -6.18 -11.82
C LYS A 72 -2.52 -6.75 -10.64
N ILE A 73 -1.79 -7.05 -9.56
CA ILE A 73 -2.35 -7.33 -8.25
C ILE A 73 -1.99 -6.22 -7.26
N GLU A 74 -2.95 -5.82 -6.47
CA GLU A 74 -2.76 -4.90 -5.35
C GLU A 74 -3.31 -5.58 -4.10
N VAL A 75 -2.50 -5.66 -3.05
CA VAL A 75 -2.89 -6.24 -1.76
C VAL A 75 -2.74 -5.17 -0.68
N THR A 76 -3.78 -5.00 0.12
CA THR A 76 -3.81 -4.07 1.26
C THR A 76 -4.22 -4.81 2.51
N ILE A 77 -3.37 -4.81 3.52
CA ILE A 77 -3.59 -5.45 4.82
C ILE A 77 -3.54 -4.37 5.89
N PRO A 78 -4.70 -3.95 6.45
CA PRO A 78 -4.72 -3.02 7.58
C PRO A 78 -4.29 -3.77 8.85
N VAL A 79 -3.28 -3.24 9.51
CA VAL A 79 -2.79 -3.71 10.83
C VAL A 79 -2.88 -2.53 11.78
N LYS A 80 -3.35 -2.70 13.00
CA LYS A 80 -3.61 -1.63 14.00
C LYS A 80 -2.78 -0.35 13.78
N GLY A 81 -3.43 0.72 13.29
CA GLY A 81 -2.82 2.03 13.04
C GLY A 81 -1.85 2.13 11.87
N LYS A 82 -1.68 1.05 11.07
CA LYS A 82 -0.79 1.02 9.91
C LYS A 82 -1.41 0.21 8.78
N ILE A 83 -0.95 0.47 7.56
CA ILE A 83 -1.42 -0.23 6.36
C ILE A 83 -0.19 -0.81 5.66
N ILE A 84 -0.22 -2.13 5.44
CA ILE A 84 0.73 -2.81 4.57
C ILE A 84 0.09 -2.85 3.18
N ARG A 85 0.78 -2.31 2.19
CA ARG A 85 0.31 -2.31 0.81
C ARG A 85 1.43 -2.69 -0.14
N ALA A 86 1.12 -3.60 -1.06
CA ALA A 86 2.01 -3.96 -2.14
C ALA A 86 1.26 -4.07 -3.46
N GLU A 87 1.94 -3.72 -4.53
CA GLU A 87 1.45 -3.78 -5.90
C GLU A 87 2.49 -4.46 -6.77
N GLN A 88 2.06 -5.43 -7.58
CA GLN A 88 2.91 -6.07 -8.57
C GLN A 88 2.22 -6.18 -9.92
N VAL A 89 3.01 -6.10 -10.96
CA VAL A 89 2.54 -6.18 -12.35
C VAL A 89 3.41 -7.15 -13.12
N SER A 90 2.79 -8.07 -13.82
CA SER A 90 3.47 -9.01 -14.73
C SER A 90 2.62 -9.25 -15.99
N ASN A 91 3.03 -10.18 -16.82
CA ASN A 91 2.28 -10.66 -17.99
C ASN A 91 1.36 -11.85 -17.66
N ASP A 92 1.35 -12.32 -16.41
CA ASP A 92 0.50 -13.40 -15.92
C ASP A 92 0.04 -13.11 -14.49
N MET A 93 -1.26 -13.32 -14.20
CA MET A 93 -1.82 -12.99 -12.89
C MET A 93 -1.27 -13.91 -11.77
N TYR A 94 -1.02 -15.18 -12.06
CA TYR A 94 -0.45 -16.10 -11.07
C TYR A 94 0.98 -15.69 -10.68
N VAL A 95 1.77 -15.27 -11.66
CA VAL A 95 3.11 -14.72 -11.41
C VAL A 95 3.03 -13.45 -10.58
N SER A 96 2.05 -12.57 -10.86
CA SER A 96 1.83 -11.36 -10.04
C SER A 96 1.47 -11.70 -8.60
N VAL A 97 0.70 -12.76 -8.36
CA VAL A 97 0.35 -13.26 -7.01
C VAL A 97 1.59 -13.74 -6.27
N ASP A 98 2.49 -14.48 -6.92
CA ASP A 98 3.74 -14.94 -6.30
C ASP A 98 4.65 -13.75 -5.94
N LEU A 99 4.82 -12.83 -6.86
CA LEU A 99 5.67 -11.66 -6.64
C LEU A 99 5.15 -10.74 -5.52
N VAL A 100 3.84 -10.56 -5.40
CA VAL A 100 3.28 -9.71 -4.34
C VAL A 100 3.41 -10.35 -2.97
N GLU A 101 3.31 -11.69 -2.87
CA GLU A 101 3.56 -12.43 -1.62
C GLU A 101 4.97 -12.12 -1.10
N GLU A 102 5.99 -12.28 -1.94
CA GLU A 102 7.39 -12.03 -1.58
C GLU A 102 7.62 -10.59 -1.12
N VAL A 103 7.01 -9.63 -1.81
CA VAL A 103 7.15 -8.20 -1.43
C VAL A 103 6.52 -7.93 -0.06
N ILE A 104 5.31 -8.46 0.20
CA ILE A 104 4.64 -8.27 1.48
C ILE A 104 5.42 -8.98 2.59
N GLU A 105 5.88 -10.20 2.35
CA GLU A 105 6.68 -10.92 3.33
C GLU A 105 7.95 -10.13 3.71
N ARG A 106 8.66 -9.57 2.73
CA ARG A 106 9.82 -8.70 2.96
C ARG A 106 9.45 -7.44 3.74
N GLN A 107 8.32 -6.80 3.42
CA GLN A 107 7.82 -5.65 4.17
C GLN A 107 7.49 -6.02 5.62
N LEU A 108 6.83 -7.15 5.85
CA LEU A 108 6.51 -7.67 7.18
C LEU A 108 7.78 -7.96 7.98
N LYS A 109 8.75 -8.61 7.36
CA LYS A 109 10.06 -8.88 7.98
C LYS A 109 10.78 -7.58 8.35
N LYS A 110 10.87 -6.62 7.44
CA LYS A 110 11.50 -5.30 7.67
C LYS A 110 10.75 -4.46 8.72
N TYR A 111 9.44 -4.50 8.73
CA TYR A 111 8.62 -3.78 9.70
C TYR A 111 8.79 -4.35 11.12
N ARG A 112 8.90 -5.63 11.21
CA ARG A 112 9.04 -6.39 12.44
C ARG A 112 10.38 -6.13 13.15
N SER A 113 11.51 -6.11 12.43
CA SER A 113 12.81 -5.75 13.01
C SER A 113 12.78 -4.36 13.65
N LYS A 114 11.98 -3.44 13.08
CA LYS A 114 11.82 -2.06 13.56
C LYS A 114 10.91 -1.87 14.78
N ILE A 115 9.99 -2.82 15.03
CA ILE A 115 9.12 -2.78 16.21
C ILE A 115 9.82 -3.32 17.43
N VAL A 116 10.65 -4.35 17.28
CA VAL A 116 11.40 -4.97 18.41
C VAL A 116 12.30 -3.94 19.08
N ASP A 117 12.85 -2.99 18.32
CA ASP A 117 13.71 -1.92 18.85
C ASP A 117 12.97 -0.79 19.57
N LYS A 118 11.65 -0.66 19.43
CA LYS A 118 10.96 0.55 19.89
C LYS A 118 9.94 0.44 21.00
N GLN A 119 9.33 -0.67 21.30
CA GLN A 119 8.46 -0.82 22.51
C GLN A 119 7.69 -2.15 22.53
N GLN A 120 7.76 -2.87 23.66
CA GLN A 120 7.01 -4.11 23.95
C GLN A 120 5.47 -4.00 23.87
N ALA A 121 4.91 -2.81 23.75
CA ALA A 121 3.46 -2.58 23.74
C ALA A 121 2.79 -2.74 22.36
N GLU A 122 3.52 -2.58 21.25
CA GLU A 122 2.96 -2.69 19.89
C GLU A 122 3.04 -4.11 19.29
N VAL A 123 3.74 -5.02 19.97
CA VAL A 123 4.01 -6.40 19.50
C VAL A 123 2.79 -7.33 19.63
N SER A 124 1.69 -6.87 20.24
CA SER A 124 0.54 -7.73 20.56
C SER A 124 -0.18 -8.38 19.37
N ASN A 125 0.09 -7.95 18.14
CA ASN A 125 -0.53 -8.48 16.92
C ASN A 125 0.36 -9.40 16.08
N PHE A 126 1.63 -9.63 16.52
CA PHE A 126 2.57 -10.48 15.79
C PHE A 126 3.00 -11.67 16.67
N LYS A 127 3.10 -12.87 16.08
CA LYS A 127 3.52 -14.08 16.78
C LYS A 127 5.00 -13.96 17.15
N LYS A 128 5.29 -14.14 18.44
CA LYS A 128 6.62 -13.94 19.03
C LYS A 128 7.67 -14.93 18.51
N GLU A 129 7.27 -16.15 18.19
CA GLU A 129 8.14 -17.24 17.73
C GLU A 129 8.82 -16.99 16.37
N TYR A 130 8.25 -16.10 15.55
CA TYR A 130 8.85 -15.66 14.29
C TYR A 130 9.72 -14.40 14.46
N LEU A 131 9.94 -13.94 15.71
CA LEU A 131 10.74 -12.76 16.02
C LEU A 131 12.25 -13.06 16.09
N GLU A 132 12.65 -14.31 16.25
CA GLU A 132 14.04 -14.70 16.53
C GLU A 132 14.83 -15.20 15.32
N ALA A 133 14.26 -15.25 14.12
CA ALA A 133 14.95 -15.67 12.92
C ALA A 133 15.80 -14.57 12.32
N ASP A 134 17.08 -14.68 12.56
CA ASP A 134 18.28 -14.21 11.86
C ASP A 134 18.07 -13.11 10.79
N TYR A 135 18.31 -11.83 11.18
CA TYR A 135 18.44 -10.71 10.26
C TYR A 135 19.64 -9.85 10.61
N THR A 136 20.67 -9.98 9.79
CA THR A 136 21.91 -9.18 9.82
C THR A 136 21.81 -7.87 9.02
N ASP A 137 20.62 -7.39 8.68
CA ASP A 137 20.47 -6.12 7.97
C ASP A 137 19.91 -5.02 8.89
N GLU A 138 20.84 -4.34 9.58
CA GLU A 138 20.58 -3.23 10.50
C GLU A 138 20.16 -1.94 9.78
N GLU A 139 19.08 -1.98 8.97
CA GLU A 139 18.45 -0.73 8.51
C GLU A 139 17.51 -0.16 9.58
N THR A 140 18.07 0.39 10.66
CA THR A 140 17.28 1.17 11.61
C THR A 140 16.76 2.46 10.96
N ILE A 141 15.45 2.78 11.16
CA ILE A 141 14.92 4.10 10.72
C ILE A 141 15.49 5.14 11.68
N ARG A 142 16.43 5.96 11.19
CA ARG A 142 16.95 7.12 11.90
C ARG A 142 16.46 8.39 11.21
N ILE A 143 15.95 9.33 12.03
CA ILE A 143 15.76 10.70 11.56
C ILE A 143 17.10 11.42 11.71
N GLU A 144 17.89 11.42 10.65
CA GLU A 144 19.22 12.01 10.69
C GLU A 144 19.18 13.55 10.63
N ARG A 145 18.13 14.12 10.06
CA ARG A 145 18.03 15.57 9.88
C ARG A 145 16.60 16.05 10.09
N ILE A 146 16.45 17.05 10.93
CA ILE A 146 15.22 17.82 11.10
C ILE A 146 15.44 19.17 10.43
N LYS A 147 14.60 19.50 9.44
CA LYS A 147 14.57 20.84 8.82
C LYS A 147 13.34 21.57 9.35
N LYS A 148 13.55 22.76 9.87
CA LYS A 148 12.50 23.72 10.19
C LYS A 148 12.55 24.82 9.14
N PHE A 149 11.43 25.16 8.57
CA PHE A 149 11.31 26.24 7.61
C PHE A 149 9.98 26.96 7.85
N ASP A 150 9.92 28.21 7.49
CA ASP A 150 8.71 29.02 7.55
C ASP A 150 8.03 28.96 6.18
N PRO A 151 6.91 28.22 6.06
CA PRO A 151 6.26 28.05 4.77
C PRO A 151 5.57 29.36 4.37
N LYS A 152 5.98 29.95 3.25
CA LYS A 152 5.32 31.14 2.70
C LYS A 152 4.02 30.74 2.00
N PRO A 153 2.94 31.54 2.14
CA PRO A 153 1.71 31.33 1.36
C PRO A 153 1.99 31.46 -0.13
N MET A 154 1.54 30.48 -0.92
CA MET A 154 1.65 30.48 -2.38
C MET A 154 0.56 29.61 -3.00
N TYR A 155 0.32 29.76 -4.30
CA TYR A 155 -0.61 28.88 -5.02
C TYR A 155 0.03 27.52 -5.35
N ALA A 156 -0.80 26.53 -5.59
CA ALA A 156 -0.31 25.16 -5.85
C ALA A 156 0.60 25.06 -7.08
N GLU A 157 0.32 25.84 -8.12
CA GLU A 157 1.14 25.94 -9.33
C GLU A 157 2.53 26.50 -9.03
N ASP A 158 2.60 27.54 -8.22
CA ASP A 158 3.87 28.15 -7.81
C ASP A 158 4.70 27.18 -6.96
N ALA A 159 4.02 26.42 -6.09
CA ALA A 159 4.65 25.37 -5.30
C ALA A 159 5.23 24.25 -6.17
N CYS A 160 4.55 23.87 -7.27
CA CYS A 160 5.09 22.94 -8.25
C CYS A 160 6.36 23.47 -8.93
N VAL A 161 6.33 24.73 -9.36
CA VAL A 161 7.51 25.40 -9.96
C VAL A 161 8.67 25.46 -8.96
N GLN A 162 8.38 25.86 -7.72
CA GLN A 162 9.39 25.92 -6.66
C GLN A 162 10.01 24.56 -6.36
N MET A 163 9.19 23.51 -6.34
CA MET A 163 9.63 22.13 -6.17
C MET A 163 10.61 21.70 -7.27
N GLU A 164 10.30 22.00 -8.53
CA GLU A 164 11.17 21.70 -9.68
C GLU A 164 12.49 22.48 -9.62
N LEU A 165 12.45 23.78 -9.31
CA LEU A 165 13.63 24.61 -9.18
C LEU A 165 14.59 24.14 -8.07
N LEU A 166 14.04 23.55 -7.00
CA LEU A 166 14.82 22.96 -5.90
C LEU A 166 15.30 21.54 -6.20
N GLY A 167 14.85 20.92 -7.30
CA GLY A 167 15.15 19.53 -7.63
C GLY A 167 14.54 18.53 -6.65
N HIS A 168 13.41 18.86 -6.02
CA HIS A 168 12.72 18.01 -5.06
C HIS A 168 11.61 17.20 -5.73
N ASN A 169 11.23 16.09 -5.12
CA ASN A 169 10.10 15.27 -5.56
C ASN A 169 8.80 15.61 -4.81
N PHE A 170 8.87 16.42 -3.78
CA PHE A 170 7.74 16.96 -3.04
C PHE A 170 8.09 18.32 -2.45
N PHE A 171 7.07 19.13 -2.17
CA PHE A 171 7.23 20.44 -1.56
C PHE A 171 6.04 20.73 -0.63
N VAL A 172 6.33 21.21 0.58
CA VAL A 172 5.35 21.57 1.59
C VAL A 172 5.19 23.08 1.58
N PHE A 173 3.97 23.59 1.54
CA PHE A 173 3.68 25.02 1.47
C PHE A 173 2.38 25.36 2.21
N VAL A 174 2.13 26.63 2.47
CA VAL A 174 0.82 27.12 2.88
C VAL A 174 0.05 27.53 1.63
N ASN A 175 -1.12 26.94 1.41
CA ASN A 175 -1.96 27.30 0.27
C ASN A 175 -2.58 28.68 0.51
N ALA A 176 -2.33 29.61 -0.42
CA ALA A 176 -2.83 30.99 -0.31
C ALA A 176 -4.37 31.11 -0.41
N GLU A 177 -5.06 30.09 -0.92
CA GLU A 177 -6.52 30.06 -1.02
C GLU A 177 -7.19 29.57 0.27
N THR A 178 -6.57 28.57 0.93
CA THR A 178 -7.19 27.88 2.08
C THR A 178 -6.50 28.19 3.40
N ASP A 179 -5.35 28.85 3.36
CA ASP A 179 -4.46 29.11 4.52
C ASP A 179 -4.04 27.83 5.27
N MET A 180 -4.13 26.68 4.57
CA MET A 180 -3.80 25.36 5.10
C MET A 180 -2.45 24.88 4.58
N VAL A 181 -1.77 24.04 5.36
CA VAL A 181 -0.54 23.39 4.92
C VAL A 181 -0.87 22.29 3.94
N ASN A 182 -0.40 22.44 2.70
CA ASN A 182 -0.58 21.49 1.62
C ASN A 182 0.78 20.91 1.16
N VAL A 183 0.73 19.80 0.41
CA VAL A 183 1.92 19.16 -0.16
C VAL A 183 1.71 18.90 -1.65
N VAL A 184 2.58 19.45 -2.49
CA VAL A 184 2.68 19.02 -3.89
C VAL A 184 3.74 17.97 -4.05
N TYR A 185 3.53 17.01 -4.94
CA TYR A 185 4.48 15.94 -5.22
C TYR A 185 4.49 15.55 -6.70
N LYS A 186 5.65 15.10 -7.17
CA LYS A 186 5.86 14.67 -8.55
C LYS A 186 5.29 13.29 -8.78
N ARG A 187 4.53 13.10 -9.87
CA ARG A 187 4.00 11.81 -10.31
C ARG A 187 4.74 11.33 -11.57
N LYS A 188 4.52 10.07 -11.95
CA LYS A 188 5.02 9.54 -13.22
C LYS A 188 4.34 10.28 -14.38
N GLY A 189 5.09 10.55 -15.45
CA GLY A 189 4.55 11.20 -16.65
C GLY A 189 4.53 12.72 -16.60
N ASN A 190 5.40 13.33 -15.83
CA ASN A 190 5.54 14.80 -15.71
C ASN A 190 4.24 15.50 -15.26
N THR A 191 3.51 14.83 -14.36
CA THR A 191 2.31 15.35 -13.70
C THR A 191 2.55 15.52 -12.21
N TYR A 192 1.73 16.33 -11.56
CA TYR A 192 1.82 16.60 -10.13
C TYR A 192 0.56 16.15 -9.39
N GLY A 193 0.70 15.89 -8.10
CA GLY A 193 -0.41 15.66 -7.19
C GLY A 193 -0.39 16.67 -6.07
N LEU A 194 -1.55 17.05 -5.59
CA LEU A 194 -1.77 17.89 -4.42
C LEU A 194 -2.36 17.03 -3.30
N ILE A 195 -1.83 17.16 -2.10
CA ILE A 195 -2.37 16.58 -0.87
C ILE A 195 -2.85 17.74 -0.01
N GLU A 196 -4.13 17.74 0.28
CA GLU A 196 -4.81 18.69 1.16
C GLU A 196 -5.26 17.93 2.41
N PRO A 197 -4.77 18.26 3.62
CA PRO A 197 -5.29 17.65 4.84
C PRO A 197 -6.70 18.18 5.12
N GLU A 198 -7.64 17.26 5.36
CA GLU A 198 -8.94 17.60 5.93
C GLU A 198 -8.77 17.70 7.45
N VAL A 199 -9.24 18.81 8.05
CA VAL A 199 -9.21 19.09 9.49
C VAL A 199 -10.60 18.94 10.07
#